data_3cd74e3e66fc578bec46bdc95d8a9886
#
_entry.id   3cd74e3e66fc578bec46bdc95d8a9886
#
_cell.length_a   1.000
_cell.length_b   1.000
_cell.length_c   1.000
_cell.angle_alpha   90.00
_cell.angle_beta   90.00
_cell.angle_gamma   90.00
#
_symmetry.space_group_name_H-M   'P 1'
#
loop_
_entity.id
_entity.type
_entity.pdbx_description
1 polymer ?
#
loop_
_entity_poly.entity_id
_entity_poly.type
_entity_poly.pdbx_seq_one_letter_code
_entity_poly.pdbx_strand_id
1 'polypeptide(L)'
;MSHTEQLLLDFQNHMQSSPLPTRRRLGISEKTINGYMYDISIFLRWWKQTHAAELDVTYLKTNPFLLNKKKIQDFLTWLETDRKYTASTILRHASSLRSFSDYLNAIETIQHDPTRGLRLPVKKQSDPKGLDDDQRAQFEFVFLSPWLDKVTKRKRTRETLSPKRLARDKAIAFLMLYGGPRVEETYALNLSDIEIYPRSGMLHIRKGKNAKERDVPLPKAAREALTEWLKVRSEYSIIHDALFVELRRGTFKRLSMRSMQMMIVEAGQRAGLDRLEPPVTVTPHILRHTYLYMLRKAGVSPEVRAEMAGHSLETTMKYGSPKLEEKQRAADLLDDAMTI
;
A
#
# COMPACT_ATOMS: atom_id res chain seq x y z
N MET A 1 2.88 -22.61 -27.96
CA MET A 1 2.13 -22.12 -26.78
C MET A 1 1.28 -23.26 -26.27
N SER A 2 1.31 -23.57 -24.97
CA SER A 2 0.45 -24.62 -24.42
C SER A 2 -1.02 -24.13 -24.37
N HIS A 3 -1.98 -25.06 -24.33
CA HIS A 3 -3.40 -24.71 -24.19
C HIS A 3 -3.66 -23.87 -22.93
N THR A 4 -2.93 -24.16 -21.88
CA THR A 4 -2.98 -23.39 -20.62
C THR A 4 -2.45 -21.96 -20.76
N GLU A 5 -1.39 -21.76 -21.53
CA GLU A 5 -0.85 -20.41 -21.82
C GLU A 5 -1.83 -19.60 -22.67
N GLN A 6 -2.47 -20.23 -23.64
CA GLN A 6 -3.50 -19.57 -24.45
C GLN A 6 -4.69 -19.15 -23.59
N LEU A 7 -5.18 -20.03 -22.71
CA LEU A 7 -6.28 -19.72 -21.78
C LEU A 7 -5.96 -18.53 -20.87
N LEU A 8 -4.72 -18.46 -20.37
CA LEU A 8 -4.26 -17.33 -19.57
C LEU A 8 -4.21 -16.02 -20.38
N LEU A 9 -3.71 -16.07 -21.60
CA LEU A 9 -3.64 -14.89 -22.48
C LEU A 9 -5.05 -14.37 -22.82
N ASP A 10 -5.97 -15.26 -23.13
CA ASP A 10 -7.37 -14.91 -23.44
C ASP A 10 -8.07 -14.29 -22.22
N PHE A 11 -7.84 -14.83 -21.02
CA PHE A 11 -8.32 -14.24 -19.78
C PHE A 11 -7.73 -12.85 -19.52
N GLN A 12 -6.42 -12.64 -19.78
CA GLN A 12 -5.78 -11.34 -19.69
C GLN A 12 -6.43 -10.32 -20.63
N ASN A 13 -6.61 -10.69 -21.90
CA ASN A 13 -7.24 -9.86 -22.91
C ASN A 13 -8.69 -9.50 -22.51
N HIS A 14 -9.43 -10.46 -21.99
CA HIS A 14 -10.78 -10.23 -21.48
C HIS A 14 -10.79 -9.21 -20.35
N MET A 15 -9.88 -9.29 -19.37
CA MET A 15 -9.80 -8.31 -18.29
C MET A 15 -9.40 -6.90 -18.75
N GLN A 16 -8.67 -6.78 -19.88
CA GLN A 16 -8.27 -5.50 -20.45
C GLN A 16 -9.40 -4.85 -21.26
N SER A 17 -10.21 -5.67 -21.95
CA SER A 17 -11.23 -5.21 -22.90
C SER A 17 -12.63 -5.12 -22.32
N SER A 18 -12.96 -5.86 -21.25
CA SER A 18 -14.33 -5.88 -20.70
C SER A 18 -14.62 -4.73 -19.76
N PRO A 19 -15.66 -3.92 -20.04
CA PRO A 19 -16.26 -3.08 -19.02
C PRO A 19 -16.98 -3.99 -18.02
N LEU A 20 -16.41 -4.19 -16.84
CA LEU A 20 -17.07 -4.94 -15.77
C LEU A 20 -18.43 -4.32 -15.44
N PRO A 21 -19.51 -5.12 -15.40
CA PRO A 21 -20.81 -4.60 -15.05
C PRO A 21 -20.83 -4.10 -13.60
N THR A 22 -21.27 -2.88 -13.43
CA THR A 22 -21.97 -2.29 -12.29
C THR A 22 -21.23 -1.70 -11.08
N ARG A 23 -19.90 -1.80 -10.87
CA ARG A 23 -19.29 -1.12 -9.68
C ARG A 23 -17.96 -0.39 -9.87
N ARG A 24 -17.33 -0.45 -11.02
CA ARG A 24 -16.05 0.27 -11.24
C ARG A 24 -16.04 0.95 -12.61
N ARG A 25 -16.36 2.23 -12.63
CA ARG A 25 -16.25 3.12 -13.82
C ARG A 25 -14.79 3.32 -14.32
N LEU A 26 -13.83 2.72 -13.68
CA LEU A 26 -12.42 2.79 -14.03
C LEU A 26 -11.92 1.35 -14.24
N GLY A 27 -11.28 1.10 -15.37
CA GLY A 27 -10.74 -0.21 -15.75
C GLY A 27 -9.84 -0.82 -14.67
N ILE A 28 -9.68 -2.15 -14.70
CA ILE A 28 -8.77 -2.87 -13.79
C ILE A 28 -7.35 -2.43 -14.09
N SER A 29 -6.56 -2.11 -13.04
CA SER A 29 -5.17 -1.72 -13.27
C SER A 29 -4.34 -2.89 -13.77
N GLU A 30 -3.33 -2.60 -14.56
CA GLU A 30 -2.32 -3.56 -15.01
C GLU A 30 -1.71 -4.37 -13.83
N LYS A 31 -1.40 -3.72 -12.73
CA LYS A 31 -0.92 -4.39 -11.50
C LYS A 31 -1.93 -5.41 -10.95
N THR A 32 -3.23 -5.11 -11.01
CA THR A 32 -4.29 -6.05 -10.58
C THR A 32 -4.41 -7.21 -11.56
N ILE A 33 -4.36 -6.93 -12.87
CA ILE A 33 -4.38 -7.95 -13.92
C ILE A 33 -3.20 -8.91 -13.72
N ASN A 34 -1.98 -8.39 -13.60
CA ASN A 34 -0.78 -9.18 -13.35
C ASN A 34 -0.88 -10.03 -12.08
N GLY A 35 -1.48 -9.49 -11.01
CA GLY A 35 -1.77 -10.23 -9.79
C GLY A 35 -2.74 -11.39 -10.01
N TYR A 36 -3.81 -11.17 -10.75
CA TYR A 36 -4.78 -12.21 -11.08
C TYR A 36 -4.18 -13.27 -12.00
N MET A 37 -3.41 -12.87 -13.00
CA MET A 37 -2.68 -13.79 -13.88
C MET A 37 -1.75 -14.71 -13.09
N TYR A 38 -1.00 -14.14 -12.14
CA TYR A 38 -0.13 -14.91 -11.25
C TYR A 38 -0.93 -15.92 -10.42
N ASP A 39 -2.04 -15.49 -9.81
CA ASP A 39 -2.87 -16.37 -8.98
C ASP A 39 -3.49 -17.52 -9.79
N ILE A 40 -4.01 -17.23 -10.98
CA ILE A 40 -4.58 -18.26 -11.87
C ILE A 40 -3.49 -19.19 -12.38
N SER A 41 -2.27 -18.71 -12.66
CA SER A 41 -1.15 -19.58 -13.03
C SER A 41 -0.80 -20.59 -11.94
N ILE A 42 -0.94 -20.22 -10.65
CA ILE A 42 -0.75 -21.14 -9.53
C ILE A 42 -1.88 -22.18 -9.50
N PHE A 43 -3.13 -21.75 -9.71
CA PHE A 43 -4.28 -22.65 -9.78
C PHE A 43 -4.15 -23.68 -10.90
N LEU A 44 -3.78 -23.25 -12.11
CA LEU A 44 -3.63 -24.14 -13.26
C LEU A 44 -2.49 -25.15 -13.09
N ARG A 45 -1.38 -24.75 -12.45
CA ARG A 45 -0.29 -25.66 -12.10
C ARG A 45 -0.72 -26.70 -11.07
N TRP A 46 -1.41 -26.26 -10.00
CA TRP A 46 -1.98 -27.17 -9.00
C TRP A 46 -2.96 -28.15 -9.65
N TRP A 47 -3.84 -27.64 -10.52
CA TRP A 47 -4.78 -28.48 -11.26
C TRP A 47 -4.08 -29.58 -12.04
N LYS A 48 -3.07 -29.24 -12.85
CA LYS A 48 -2.30 -30.19 -13.65
C LYS A 48 -1.63 -31.26 -12.77
N GLN A 49 -1.05 -30.86 -11.63
CA GLN A 49 -0.43 -31.78 -10.70
C GLN A 49 -1.42 -32.72 -10.02
N THR A 50 -2.60 -32.24 -9.71
CA THR A 50 -3.60 -33.00 -8.94
C THR A 50 -4.46 -33.92 -9.82
N HIS A 51 -4.74 -33.50 -11.06
CA HIS A 51 -5.65 -34.21 -11.96
C HIS A 51 -4.94 -34.85 -13.15
N ALA A 52 -3.62 -34.73 -13.28
CA ALA A 52 -2.80 -35.22 -14.41
C ALA A 52 -3.32 -34.76 -15.80
N ALA A 53 -4.08 -33.65 -15.85
CA ALA A 53 -4.66 -33.09 -17.06
C ALA A 53 -4.53 -31.57 -17.06
N GLU A 54 -4.33 -30.98 -18.23
CA GLU A 54 -4.37 -29.53 -18.40
C GLU A 54 -5.82 -29.03 -18.40
N LEU A 55 -6.06 -27.90 -17.75
CA LEU A 55 -7.35 -27.24 -17.81
C LEU A 55 -7.34 -26.27 -18.99
N ASP A 56 -8.12 -26.54 -20.01
CA ASP A 56 -8.30 -25.69 -21.17
C ASP A 56 -9.78 -25.54 -21.55
N VAL A 57 -10.07 -24.62 -22.48
CA VAL A 57 -11.44 -24.32 -22.92
C VAL A 57 -12.12 -25.53 -23.53
N THR A 58 -11.41 -26.33 -24.32
CA THR A 58 -11.97 -27.52 -25.00
C THR A 58 -12.36 -28.59 -23.99
N TYR A 59 -11.46 -28.84 -23.03
CA TYR A 59 -11.68 -29.81 -21.98
C TYR A 59 -12.87 -29.41 -21.07
N LEU A 60 -12.97 -28.11 -20.77
CA LEU A 60 -14.10 -27.58 -19.97
C LEU A 60 -15.43 -27.63 -20.75
N LYS A 61 -15.44 -27.31 -22.05
CA LYS A 61 -16.66 -27.39 -22.88
C LYS A 61 -17.21 -28.80 -22.99
N THR A 62 -16.33 -29.79 -23.07
CA THR A 62 -16.74 -31.22 -23.07
C THR A 62 -17.12 -31.71 -21.68
N ASN A 63 -16.68 -31.05 -20.63
CA ASN A 63 -16.94 -31.43 -19.24
C ASN A 63 -17.35 -30.20 -18.40
N PRO A 64 -18.51 -29.57 -18.66
CA PRO A 64 -18.88 -28.27 -18.08
C PRO A 64 -19.02 -28.26 -16.55
N PHE A 65 -19.18 -29.42 -15.91
CA PHE A 65 -19.26 -29.60 -14.46
C PHE A 65 -17.91 -29.99 -13.82
N LEU A 66 -16.87 -30.12 -14.62
CA LEU A 66 -15.55 -30.51 -14.15
C LEU A 66 -14.99 -29.50 -13.14
N LEU A 67 -15.05 -28.21 -13.48
CA LEU A 67 -14.67 -27.12 -12.57
C LEU A 67 -15.86 -26.82 -11.65
N ASN A 68 -15.85 -27.37 -10.46
CA ASN A 68 -16.92 -27.24 -9.49
C ASN A 68 -16.44 -26.68 -8.16
N LYS A 69 -17.39 -26.33 -7.29
CA LYS A 69 -17.13 -25.76 -5.97
C LYS A 69 -16.15 -26.59 -5.14
N LYS A 70 -16.30 -27.94 -5.16
CA LYS A 70 -15.42 -28.82 -4.38
C LYS A 70 -13.95 -28.65 -4.78
N LYS A 71 -13.67 -28.67 -6.07
CA LYS A 71 -12.31 -28.55 -6.60
C LYS A 71 -11.68 -27.18 -6.33
N ILE A 72 -12.47 -26.11 -6.41
CA ILE A 72 -12.01 -24.78 -6.00
C ILE A 72 -11.73 -24.75 -4.49
N GLN A 73 -12.59 -25.37 -3.69
CA GLN A 73 -12.38 -25.45 -2.24
C GLN A 73 -11.14 -26.28 -1.89
N ASP A 74 -10.90 -27.40 -2.57
CA ASP A 74 -9.71 -28.24 -2.40
C ASP A 74 -8.43 -27.45 -2.70
N PHE A 75 -8.42 -26.63 -3.76
CA PHE A 75 -7.31 -25.73 -4.06
C PHE A 75 -7.08 -24.69 -2.95
N LEU A 76 -8.14 -24.04 -2.46
CA LEU A 76 -8.01 -23.04 -1.40
C LEU A 76 -7.51 -23.68 -0.08
N THR A 77 -7.94 -24.91 0.20
CA THR A 77 -7.44 -25.70 1.34
C THR A 77 -5.97 -26.04 1.15
N TRP A 78 -5.54 -26.45 -0.03
CA TRP A 78 -4.13 -26.69 -0.33
C TRP A 78 -3.27 -25.42 -0.16
N LEU A 79 -3.78 -24.25 -0.53
CA LEU A 79 -3.08 -22.98 -0.25
C LEU A 79 -2.90 -22.73 1.24
N GLU A 80 -3.86 -23.14 2.07
CA GLU A 80 -3.81 -22.99 3.52
C GLU A 80 -2.87 -24.00 4.18
N THR A 81 -3.04 -25.29 3.86
CA THR A 81 -2.35 -26.41 4.55
C THR A 81 -0.94 -26.62 4.04
N ASP A 82 -0.73 -26.69 2.72
CA ASP A 82 0.53 -27.06 2.09
C ASP A 82 1.41 -25.84 1.81
N ARG A 83 0.79 -24.75 1.33
CA ARG A 83 1.52 -23.50 1.03
C ARG A 83 1.60 -22.55 2.21
N LYS A 84 0.84 -22.79 3.27
CA LYS A 84 0.78 -21.98 4.50
C LYS A 84 0.52 -20.49 4.21
N TYR A 85 -0.34 -20.22 3.23
CA TYR A 85 -0.69 -18.85 2.88
C TYR A 85 -1.59 -18.21 3.94
N THR A 86 -1.42 -16.92 4.14
CA THR A 86 -2.25 -16.13 5.05
C THR A 86 -3.69 -16.02 4.55
N ALA A 87 -4.65 -15.82 5.46
CA ALA A 87 -6.05 -15.58 5.14
C ALA A 87 -6.23 -14.48 4.06
N SER A 88 -5.46 -13.39 4.14
CA SER A 88 -5.49 -12.30 3.15
C SER A 88 -5.06 -12.76 1.75
N THR A 89 -4.06 -13.64 1.66
CA THR A 89 -3.59 -14.21 0.40
C THR A 89 -4.62 -15.16 -0.19
N ILE A 90 -5.21 -16.03 0.63
CA ILE A 90 -6.27 -16.96 0.21
C ILE A 90 -7.50 -16.20 -0.31
N LEU A 91 -7.93 -15.13 0.39
CA LEU A 91 -9.02 -14.27 -0.06
C LEU A 91 -8.73 -13.59 -1.41
N ARG A 92 -7.46 -13.21 -1.65
CA ARG A 92 -7.05 -12.67 -2.95
C ARG A 92 -7.14 -13.73 -4.06
N HIS A 93 -6.66 -14.96 -3.82
CA HIS A 93 -6.81 -16.07 -4.76
C HIS A 93 -8.29 -16.39 -5.06
N ALA A 94 -9.15 -16.37 -4.04
CA ALA A 94 -10.59 -16.55 -4.23
C ALA A 94 -11.21 -15.45 -5.12
N SER A 95 -10.73 -14.19 -4.98
CA SER A 95 -11.16 -13.08 -5.84
C SER A 95 -10.68 -13.25 -7.29
N SER A 96 -9.45 -13.72 -7.49
CA SER A 96 -8.90 -14.03 -8.82
C SER A 96 -9.65 -15.18 -9.49
N LEU A 97 -9.98 -16.24 -8.73
CA LEU A 97 -10.79 -17.37 -9.23
C LEU A 97 -12.21 -16.96 -9.58
N ARG A 98 -12.82 -16.02 -8.83
CA ARG A 98 -14.13 -15.48 -9.18
C ARG A 98 -14.09 -14.74 -10.51
N SER A 99 -13.11 -13.87 -10.71
CA SER A 99 -12.93 -13.15 -11.97
C SER A 99 -12.66 -14.10 -13.14
N PHE A 100 -11.92 -15.18 -12.89
CA PHE A 100 -11.68 -16.21 -13.89
C PHE A 100 -12.95 -17.03 -14.21
N SER A 101 -13.76 -17.35 -13.21
CA SER A 101 -15.05 -17.99 -13.38
C SER A 101 -16.03 -17.13 -14.17
N ASP A 102 -16.08 -15.82 -13.89
CA ASP A 102 -16.89 -14.85 -14.65
C ASP A 102 -16.48 -14.83 -16.14
N TYR A 103 -15.18 -14.88 -16.41
CA TYR A 103 -14.66 -14.99 -17.77
C TYR A 103 -15.09 -16.29 -18.45
N LEU A 104 -14.92 -17.46 -17.80
CA LEU A 104 -15.31 -18.76 -18.36
C LEU A 104 -16.82 -18.85 -18.63
N ASN A 105 -17.64 -18.22 -17.80
CA ASN A 105 -19.06 -18.06 -18.02
C ASN A 105 -19.35 -17.17 -19.24
N ALA A 106 -18.65 -16.03 -19.36
CA ALA A 106 -18.84 -15.10 -20.47
C ALA A 106 -18.52 -15.71 -21.84
N ILE A 107 -17.60 -16.67 -21.91
CA ILE A 107 -17.29 -17.44 -23.13
C ILE A 107 -18.05 -18.78 -23.22
N GLU A 108 -19.10 -18.94 -22.41
CA GLU A 108 -19.99 -20.11 -22.38
C GLU A 108 -19.26 -21.46 -22.21
N THR A 109 -18.15 -21.45 -21.49
CA THR A 109 -17.33 -22.64 -21.23
C THR A 109 -17.82 -23.40 -20.00
N ILE A 110 -18.38 -22.70 -19.02
CA ILE A 110 -19.03 -23.28 -17.85
C ILE A 110 -20.45 -22.70 -17.72
N GLN A 111 -21.39 -23.49 -17.17
CA GLN A 111 -22.80 -23.10 -17.04
C GLN A 111 -23.17 -22.67 -15.60
N HIS A 112 -22.22 -22.68 -14.69
CA HIS A 112 -22.44 -22.37 -13.28
C HIS A 112 -21.23 -21.64 -12.70
N ASP A 113 -21.42 -20.92 -11.60
CA ASP A 113 -20.33 -20.29 -10.87
C ASP A 113 -19.75 -21.24 -9.80
N PRO A 114 -18.58 -21.84 -10.02
CA PRO A 114 -17.94 -22.75 -9.07
C PRO A 114 -17.40 -22.04 -7.82
N THR A 115 -17.41 -20.71 -7.81
CA THR A 115 -16.93 -19.91 -6.67
C THR A 115 -18.05 -19.52 -5.71
N ARG A 116 -19.30 -19.84 -6.03
CA ARG A 116 -20.45 -19.51 -5.18
C ARG A 116 -20.46 -20.34 -3.91
N GLY A 117 -20.56 -19.66 -2.75
CA GLY A 117 -20.68 -20.33 -1.45
C GLY A 117 -19.40 -21.04 -0.98
N LEU A 118 -18.21 -20.62 -1.43
CA LEU A 118 -16.93 -21.09 -0.91
C LEU A 118 -16.81 -20.77 0.58
N ARG A 119 -16.19 -21.68 1.33
CA ARG A 119 -15.77 -21.43 2.72
C ARG A 119 -14.44 -20.68 2.68
N LEU A 120 -14.48 -19.40 3.03
CA LEU A 120 -13.34 -18.53 3.01
C LEU A 120 -12.86 -18.25 4.43
N PRO A 121 -11.55 -18.14 4.66
CA PRO A 121 -11.02 -17.78 5.98
C PRO A 121 -11.47 -16.38 6.36
N VAL A 122 -11.78 -16.21 7.64
CA VAL A 122 -12.10 -14.89 8.19
C VAL A 122 -10.80 -14.13 8.38
N LYS A 123 -10.69 -12.98 7.73
CA LYS A 123 -9.58 -12.07 7.98
C LYS A 123 -9.75 -11.50 9.39
N LYS A 124 -8.86 -11.85 10.32
CA LYS A 124 -8.81 -11.12 11.60
C LYS A 124 -8.55 -9.65 11.28
N GLN A 125 -9.53 -8.80 11.60
CA GLN A 125 -9.35 -7.36 11.55
C GLN A 125 -8.37 -7.01 12.67
N SER A 126 -7.10 -6.81 12.31
CA SER A 126 -6.20 -6.08 13.18
C SER A 126 -6.42 -4.59 12.89
N ASP A 127 -6.63 -3.81 13.93
CA ASP A 127 -6.61 -2.36 13.78
C ASP A 127 -5.29 -1.97 13.10
N PRO A 128 -5.34 -1.07 12.10
CA PRO A 128 -4.13 -0.60 11.45
C PRO A 128 -3.28 0.10 12.51
N LYS A 129 -2.20 -0.55 12.95
CA LYS A 129 -1.30 0.02 13.95
C LYS A 129 -0.32 0.97 13.25
N GLY A 130 -0.40 2.25 13.59
CA GLY A 130 0.69 3.20 13.36
C GLY A 130 1.78 3.04 14.42
N LEU A 131 2.86 3.80 14.31
CA LEU A 131 3.83 3.96 15.38
C LEU A 131 3.17 4.70 16.55
N ASP A 132 3.42 4.27 17.76
CA ASP A 132 3.12 5.06 18.94
C ASP A 132 4.09 6.27 19.07
N ASP A 133 3.92 7.10 20.09
CA ASP A 133 4.71 8.34 20.24
C ASP A 133 6.20 8.05 20.45
N ASP A 134 6.57 7.01 21.20
CA ASP A 134 7.95 6.64 21.48
C ASP A 134 8.61 6.05 20.23
N GLN A 135 7.93 5.14 19.55
CA GLN A 135 8.39 4.53 18.29
C GLN A 135 8.55 5.60 17.20
N ARG A 136 7.62 6.56 17.13
CA ARG A 136 7.71 7.69 16.22
C ARG A 136 8.92 8.57 16.52
N ALA A 137 9.13 8.93 17.78
CA ALA A 137 10.29 9.71 18.20
C ALA A 137 11.62 9.00 17.89
N GLN A 138 11.71 7.68 18.13
CA GLN A 138 12.87 6.87 17.76
C GLN A 138 13.10 6.89 16.24
N PHE A 139 12.04 6.75 15.44
CA PHE A 139 12.12 6.79 13.98
C PHE A 139 12.58 8.16 13.47
N GLU A 140 12.05 9.25 14.00
CA GLU A 140 12.44 10.61 13.64
C GLU A 140 13.89 10.91 14.01
N PHE A 141 14.34 10.44 15.17
CA PHE A 141 15.69 10.66 15.67
C PHE A 141 16.78 10.13 14.72
N VAL A 142 16.50 9.07 13.97
CA VAL A 142 17.43 8.52 12.95
C VAL A 142 17.82 9.57 11.89
N PHE A 143 16.94 10.51 11.59
CA PHE A 143 17.18 11.57 10.61
C PHE A 143 17.74 12.85 11.22
N LEU A 144 17.68 12.98 12.54
CA LEU A 144 18.20 14.14 13.26
C LEU A 144 19.65 13.93 13.74
N SER A 145 20.06 12.67 13.90
CA SER A 145 21.39 12.30 14.40
C SER A 145 22.15 11.43 13.38
N PRO A 146 23.02 12.01 12.56
CA PRO A 146 23.85 11.24 11.61
C PRO A 146 24.84 10.26 12.28
N TRP A 147 25.00 10.32 13.59
CA TRP A 147 25.97 9.54 14.37
C TRP A 147 25.49 8.14 14.78
N LEU A 148 24.22 7.79 14.57
CA LEU A 148 23.65 6.49 14.95
C LEU A 148 24.19 5.29 14.14
N ASP A 149 24.89 5.55 13.04
CA ASP A 149 25.51 4.50 12.22
C ASP A 149 26.63 3.71 12.94
N LYS A 150 27.08 4.18 14.13
CA LYS A 150 28.15 3.50 14.90
C LYS A 150 27.69 2.34 15.75
N VAL A 151 26.40 2.12 15.95
CA VAL A 151 25.88 1.14 16.92
C VAL A 151 25.47 -0.19 16.28
N THR A 152 25.22 -0.28 14.99
CA THR A 152 24.88 -1.53 14.33
C THR A 152 26.12 -2.26 13.83
N LYS A 153 26.77 -3.02 14.72
CA LYS A 153 27.80 -4.01 14.38
C LYS A 153 27.22 -5.17 13.58
N ARG A 154 26.92 -4.97 12.30
CA ARG A 154 26.91 -6.03 11.30
C ARG A 154 27.75 -5.57 10.11
N LYS A 155 28.79 -6.39 9.81
CA LYS A 155 29.66 -6.29 8.64
C LYS A 155 28.82 -6.11 7.36
N ARG A 156 28.60 -4.88 6.95
CA ARG A 156 28.35 -4.48 5.57
C ARG A 156 28.93 -3.08 5.42
N THR A 157 29.75 -2.92 4.40
CA THR A 157 30.45 -1.75 3.93
C THR A 157 29.74 -0.46 4.35
N ARG A 158 30.42 0.30 5.23
CA ARG A 158 30.06 1.64 5.68
C ARG A 158 29.94 2.58 4.49
N GLU A 159 28.82 2.65 3.85
CA GLU A 159 28.41 3.91 3.23
C GLU A 159 27.74 4.74 4.32
N THR A 160 28.51 5.58 4.97
CA THR A 160 28.00 6.73 5.72
C THR A 160 27.04 7.43 4.77
N LEU A 161 25.74 7.50 5.12
CA LEU A 161 24.79 8.24 4.32
C LEU A 161 25.35 9.65 4.13
N SER A 162 25.65 10.05 2.90
CA SER A 162 26.12 11.40 2.66
C SER A 162 25.08 12.39 3.21
N PRO A 163 25.46 13.54 3.75
CA PRO A 163 24.51 14.54 4.26
C PRO A 163 23.40 14.87 3.25
N LYS A 164 23.75 14.88 1.98
CA LYS A 164 22.80 15.12 0.87
C LYS A 164 21.76 14.02 0.71
N ARG A 165 22.17 12.75 0.85
CA ARG A 165 21.25 11.60 0.84
C ARG A 165 20.37 11.61 2.10
N LEU A 166 20.94 11.97 3.25
CA LEU A 166 20.20 12.06 4.50
C LEU A 166 19.10 13.13 4.42
N ALA A 167 19.39 14.32 3.85
CA ALA A 167 18.41 15.38 3.66
C ALA A 167 17.24 14.92 2.77
N ARG A 168 17.52 14.19 1.66
CA ARG A 168 16.49 13.62 0.82
C ARG A 168 15.64 12.59 1.57
N ASP A 169 16.29 11.66 2.24
CA ASP A 169 15.64 10.53 2.91
C ASP A 169 14.78 11.03 4.10
N LYS A 170 15.27 12.07 4.83
CA LYS A 170 14.50 12.80 5.84
C LYS A 170 13.26 13.47 5.24
N ALA A 171 13.40 14.18 4.12
CA ALA A 171 12.27 14.83 3.47
C ALA A 171 11.19 13.84 3.03
N ILE A 172 11.57 12.68 2.47
CA ILE A 172 10.64 11.62 2.11
C ILE A 172 9.93 11.07 3.35
N ALA A 173 10.67 10.71 4.39
CA ALA A 173 10.13 10.14 5.62
C ALA A 173 9.17 11.10 6.33
N PHE A 174 9.55 12.37 6.47
CA PHE A 174 8.74 13.38 7.14
C PHE A 174 7.53 13.79 6.31
N LEU A 175 7.62 13.81 4.97
CA LEU A 175 6.48 14.02 4.11
C LEU A 175 5.45 12.88 4.27
N MET A 176 5.91 11.62 4.29
CA MET A 176 5.03 10.46 4.49
C MET A 176 4.41 10.43 5.89
N LEU A 177 5.20 10.81 6.92
CA LEU A 177 4.76 10.79 8.32
C LEU A 177 3.78 11.92 8.65
N TYR A 178 3.95 13.10 8.06
CA TYR A 178 3.22 14.32 8.43
C TYR A 178 2.27 14.85 7.35
N GLY A 179 2.36 14.34 6.12
CA GLY A 179 1.45 14.64 5.01
C GLY A 179 0.62 13.43 4.61
N GLY A 180 1.05 12.22 5.00
CA GLY A 180 0.35 10.97 4.80
C GLY A 180 0.13 10.53 3.35
N PRO A 181 0.92 10.94 2.33
CA PRO A 181 0.74 10.44 0.96
C PRO A 181 1.02 8.93 0.88
N ARG A 182 0.43 8.26 -0.12
CA ARG A 182 0.83 6.89 -0.46
C ARG A 182 2.19 6.90 -1.14
N VAL A 183 2.91 5.78 -1.12
CA VAL A 183 4.23 5.70 -1.77
C VAL A 183 4.15 6.00 -3.28
N GLU A 184 3.09 5.56 -3.94
CA GLU A 184 2.83 5.87 -5.35
C GLU A 184 2.60 7.36 -5.58
N GLU A 185 1.88 8.03 -4.67
CA GLU A 185 1.65 9.48 -4.68
C GLU A 185 2.97 10.21 -4.46
N THR A 186 3.76 9.82 -3.44
CA THR A 186 5.10 10.40 -3.17
C THR A 186 6.05 10.24 -4.35
N TYR A 187 6.03 9.08 -4.99
CA TYR A 187 6.82 8.83 -6.21
C TYR A 187 6.44 9.80 -7.33
N ALA A 188 5.16 10.07 -7.52
CA ALA A 188 4.65 10.89 -8.62
C ALA A 188 4.92 12.40 -8.44
N LEU A 189 5.24 12.87 -7.23
CA LEU A 189 5.41 14.29 -6.93
C LEU A 189 6.46 14.97 -7.79
N ASN A 190 6.13 16.17 -8.21
CA ASN A 190 7.00 17.13 -8.89
C ASN A 190 7.25 18.34 -7.97
N LEU A 191 8.15 19.22 -8.36
CA LEU A 191 8.42 20.47 -7.64
C LEU A 191 7.16 21.36 -7.52
N SER A 192 6.35 21.40 -8.56
CA SER A 192 5.09 22.17 -8.60
C SER A 192 3.98 21.64 -7.68
N ASP A 193 4.16 20.47 -7.09
CA ASP A 193 3.19 19.87 -6.17
C ASP A 193 3.46 20.22 -4.70
N ILE A 194 4.49 21.04 -4.45
CA ILE A 194 4.86 21.50 -3.10
C ILE A 194 4.94 23.01 -3.07
N GLU A 195 4.20 23.61 -2.14
CA GLU A 195 4.34 25.00 -1.77
C GLU A 195 4.89 25.11 -0.35
N ILE A 196 5.96 25.91 -0.17
CA ILE A 196 6.59 26.13 1.14
C ILE A 196 6.78 27.61 1.39
N TYR A 197 6.18 28.09 2.46
CA TYR A 197 6.31 29.44 2.98
C TYR A 197 6.83 29.39 4.43
N PRO A 198 7.34 30.48 5.01
CA PRO A 198 7.89 30.47 6.37
C PRO A 198 6.94 29.95 7.45
N ARG A 199 5.62 30.22 7.32
CA ARG A 199 4.61 29.85 8.31
C ARG A 199 3.60 28.82 7.80
N SER A 200 3.56 28.51 6.51
CA SER A 200 2.61 27.58 5.88
C SER A 200 3.27 26.73 4.83
N GLY A 201 2.60 25.69 4.39
CA GLY A 201 3.00 24.88 3.24
C GLY A 201 1.86 23.96 2.84
N MET A 202 1.87 23.58 1.57
CA MET A 202 0.84 22.74 0.97
C MET A 202 1.47 21.63 0.13
N LEU A 203 0.89 20.45 0.24
CA LEU A 203 1.17 19.30 -0.63
C LEU A 203 -0.05 19.08 -1.52
N HIS A 204 0.13 19.22 -2.83
CA HIS A 204 -0.89 18.98 -3.84
C HIS A 204 -0.78 17.57 -4.38
N ILE A 205 -1.77 16.73 -4.11
CA ILE A 205 -1.83 15.36 -4.64
C ILE A 205 -2.80 15.34 -5.82
N ARG A 206 -2.25 15.43 -7.04
CA ARG A 206 -3.02 15.60 -8.29
C ARG A 206 -3.33 14.30 -9.02
N LYS A 207 -2.59 13.20 -8.75
CA LYS A 207 -2.78 11.91 -9.43
C LYS A 207 -2.62 10.76 -8.45
N GLY A 208 -3.65 9.96 -8.31
CA GLY A 208 -3.62 8.70 -7.62
C GLY A 208 -4.63 7.76 -8.25
N LYS A 209 -4.35 6.46 -8.23
CA LYS A 209 -5.26 5.42 -8.70
C LYS A 209 -6.56 5.48 -7.89
N ASN A 210 -7.67 5.90 -8.50
CA ASN A 210 -8.95 6.18 -7.84
C ASN A 210 -8.87 7.30 -6.76
N ALA A 211 -7.80 8.10 -6.73
CA ALA A 211 -7.62 9.14 -5.75
C ALA A 211 -8.29 10.43 -6.22
N LYS A 212 -9.12 10.98 -5.37
CA LYS A 212 -9.54 12.37 -5.46
C LYS A 212 -8.29 13.23 -5.32
N GLU A 213 -8.15 14.23 -6.17
CA GLU A 213 -7.20 15.31 -5.97
C GLU A 213 -7.45 15.91 -4.59
N ARG A 214 -6.38 16.26 -3.90
CA ARG A 214 -6.48 16.86 -2.57
C ARG A 214 -5.27 17.67 -2.22
N ASP A 215 -5.50 18.66 -1.41
CA ASP A 215 -4.50 19.54 -0.83
C ASP A 215 -4.31 19.18 0.65
N VAL A 216 -3.07 18.97 1.05
CA VAL A 216 -2.73 18.58 2.42
C VAL A 216 -1.80 19.65 3.03
N PRO A 217 -2.27 20.40 4.04
CA PRO A 217 -1.42 21.34 4.76
C PRO A 217 -0.24 20.63 5.40
N LEU A 218 0.96 21.22 5.26
CA LEU A 218 2.20 20.67 5.79
C LEU A 218 2.57 21.31 7.12
N PRO A 219 2.74 20.52 8.22
CA PRO A 219 3.25 21.05 9.49
C PRO A 219 4.73 21.42 9.39
N LYS A 220 5.20 22.16 10.39
CA LYS A 220 6.57 22.72 10.45
C LYS A 220 7.65 21.68 10.14
N ALA A 221 7.58 20.52 10.79
CA ALA A 221 8.59 19.47 10.64
C ALA A 221 8.74 18.99 9.18
N ALA A 222 7.63 18.81 8.45
CA ALA A 222 7.66 18.43 7.04
C ALA A 222 8.20 19.55 6.16
N ARG A 223 7.81 20.81 6.44
CA ARG A 223 8.30 21.97 5.69
C ARG A 223 9.80 22.15 5.82
N GLU A 224 10.34 22.06 7.03
CA GLU A 224 11.78 22.19 7.31
C GLU A 224 12.59 21.09 6.60
N ALA A 225 12.13 19.84 6.68
CA ALA A 225 12.78 18.73 5.98
C ALA A 225 12.76 18.89 4.46
N LEU A 226 11.64 19.35 3.90
CA LEU A 226 11.53 19.63 2.47
C LEU A 226 12.40 20.81 2.05
N THR A 227 12.46 21.89 2.84
CA THR A 227 13.32 23.04 2.57
C THR A 227 14.80 22.65 2.53
N GLU A 228 15.24 21.83 3.50
CA GLU A 228 16.59 21.27 3.52
C GLU A 228 16.89 20.47 2.26
N TRP A 229 15.97 19.61 1.85
CA TRP A 229 16.11 18.82 0.63
C TRP A 229 16.12 19.67 -0.64
N LEU A 230 15.21 20.64 -0.77
CA LEU A 230 15.14 21.52 -1.93
C LEU A 230 16.42 22.32 -2.11
N LYS A 231 17.05 22.78 -1.01
CA LYS A 231 18.37 23.42 -1.04
C LYS A 231 19.43 22.46 -1.58
N VAL A 232 19.48 21.23 -1.10
CA VAL A 232 20.42 20.22 -1.61
C VAL A 232 20.15 19.91 -3.08
N ARG A 233 18.87 19.76 -3.46
CA ARG A 233 18.48 19.47 -4.85
C ARG A 233 18.88 20.58 -5.82
N SER A 234 18.81 21.85 -5.40
CA SER A 234 19.19 22.99 -6.24
C SER A 234 20.70 23.08 -6.53
N GLU A 235 21.54 22.34 -5.78
CA GLU A 235 22.97 22.25 -6.05
C GLU A 235 23.30 21.40 -7.31
N TYR A 236 22.31 20.72 -7.87
CA TYR A 236 22.47 19.85 -9.01
C TYR A 236 21.73 20.38 -10.24
N SER A 237 22.35 20.24 -11.41
CA SER A 237 21.72 20.55 -12.71
C SER A 237 20.71 19.47 -13.12
N ILE A 238 19.54 19.45 -12.45
CA ILE A 238 18.49 18.48 -12.70
C ILE A 238 17.50 19.07 -13.70
N ILE A 239 17.36 18.43 -14.85
CA ILE A 239 16.56 18.92 -15.99
C ILE A 239 15.07 18.49 -15.93
N HIS A 240 14.65 17.72 -14.93
CA HIS A 240 13.27 17.28 -14.80
C HIS A 240 12.67 17.69 -13.45
N ASP A 241 11.33 17.74 -13.39
CA ASP A 241 10.58 18.30 -12.27
C ASP A 241 10.39 17.35 -11.07
N ALA A 242 10.83 16.08 -11.15
CA ALA A 242 10.63 15.15 -10.05
C ALA A 242 11.14 15.73 -8.71
N LEU A 243 10.27 15.69 -7.69
CA LEU A 243 10.63 16.20 -6.35
C LEU A 243 11.79 15.40 -5.76
N PHE A 244 11.75 14.08 -5.83
CA PHE A 244 12.77 13.19 -5.27
C PHE A 244 13.55 12.48 -6.37
N VAL A 245 14.88 12.56 -6.29
CA VAL A 245 15.80 12.06 -7.32
C VAL A 245 16.86 11.14 -6.73
N GLU A 246 17.42 10.27 -7.58
CA GLU A 246 18.62 9.51 -7.26
C GLU A 246 19.85 10.44 -7.31
N LEU A 247 20.67 10.40 -6.25
CA LEU A 247 21.93 11.16 -6.18
C LEU A 247 23.10 10.28 -6.61
N ARG A 248 23.10 9.84 -7.86
CA ARG A 248 24.22 9.08 -8.47
C ARG A 248 24.99 9.99 -9.43
N ARG A 249 26.32 9.78 -9.54
CA ARG A 249 27.15 10.55 -10.48
C ARG A 249 26.58 10.46 -11.90
N GLY A 250 26.27 11.61 -12.48
CA GLY A 250 25.88 11.76 -13.90
C GLY A 250 24.43 11.44 -14.26
N THR A 251 23.60 10.90 -13.36
CA THR A 251 22.18 10.64 -13.64
C THR A 251 21.30 11.01 -12.46
N PHE A 252 20.40 11.98 -12.68
CA PHE A 252 19.45 12.43 -11.67
C PHE A 252 18.06 11.94 -12.05
N LYS A 253 17.86 10.60 -12.08
CA LYS A 253 16.54 10.02 -12.37
C LYS A 253 15.61 10.19 -11.17
N ARG A 254 14.30 10.17 -11.42
CA ARG A 254 13.28 10.06 -10.37
C ARG A 254 13.58 8.87 -9.47
N LEU A 255 13.58 9.07 -8.16
CA LEU A 255 13.82 8.00 -7.19
C LEU A 255 12.71 6.96 -7.27
N SER A 256 13.06 5.68 -7.42
CA SER A 256 12.07 4.62 -7.58
C SER A 256 11.23 4.39 -6.32
N MET A 257 9.98 3.93 -6.47
CA MET A 257 9.13 3.53 -5.33
C MET A 257 9.80 2.47 -4.45
N ARG A 258 10.49 1.51 -5.07
CA ARG A 258 11.21 0.46 -4.34
C ARG A 258 12.33 1.05 -3.48
N SER A 259 13.07 2.02 -4.01
CA SER A 259 14.13 2.71 -3.24
C SER A 259 13.54 3.48 -2.05
N MET A 260 12.39 4.15 -2.23
CA MET A 260 11.69 4.82 -1.13
C MET A 260 11.23 3.83 -0.05
N GLN A 261 10.63 2.70 -0.47
CA GLN A 261 10.19 1.65 0.47
C GLN A 261 11.34 1.07 1.27
N MET A 262 12.45 0.72 0.59
CA MET A 262 13.63 0.17 1.25
C MET A 262 14.26 1.16 2.21
N MET A 263 14.36 2.43 1.82
CA MET A 263 14.88 3.49 2.69
C MET A 263 14.07 3.64 3.99
N ILE A 264 12.73 3.59 3.91
CA ILE A 264 11.86 3.64 5.10
C ILE A 264 12.06 2.42 6.00
N VAL A 265 12.15 1.22 5.41
CA VAL A 265 12.43 -0.02 6.17
C VAL A 265 13.80 0.06 6.87
N GLU A 266 14.83 0.47 6.15
CA GLU A 266 16.18 0.65 6.70
C GLU A 266 16.19 1.68 7.85
N ALA A 267 15.45 2.79 7.71
CA ALA A 267 15.32 3.78 8.78
C ALA A 267 14.66 3.18 10.04
N GLY A 268 13.61 2.38 9.90
CA GLY A 268 12.97 1.67 11.00
C GLY A 268 13.91 0.68 11.70
N GLN A 269 14.73 -0.03 10.93
CA GLN A 269 15.76 -0.93 11.47
C GLN A 269 16.87 -0.16 12.21
N ARG A 270 17.29 0.98 11.67
CA ARG A 270 18.26 1.86 12.34
C ARG A 270 17.71 2.43 13.65
N ALA A 271 16.40 2.70 13.70
CA ALA A 271 15.70 3.10 14.91
C ALA A 271 15.56 1.94 15.93
N GLY A 272 15.91 0.70 15.57
CA GLY A 272 15.79 -0.47 16.43
C GLY A 272 14.36 -1.01 16.57
N LEU A 273 13.41 -0.53 15.75
CA LEU A 273 12.00 -0.89 15.86
C LEU A 273 11.71 -2.34 15.44
N ASP A 274 12.57 -2.93 14.62
CA ASP A 274 12.53 -4.35 14.24
C ASP A 274 12.94 -5.31 15.36
N ARG A 275 13.47 -4.78 16.49
CA ARG A 275 13.93 -5.54 17.65
C ARG A 275 12.99 -5.45 18.85
N LEU A 276 11.91 -4.71 18.72
CA LEU A 276 10.87 -4.62 19.75
C LEU A 276 10.09 -5.95 19.85
N GLU A 277 9.39 -6.14 20.96
CA GLU A 277 8.47 -7.25 21.16
C GLU A 277 7.04 -6.73 21.36
N PRO A 278 6.13 -6.92 20.39
CA PRO A 278 6.38 -7.51 19.07
C PRO A 278 7.18 -6.59 18.12
N PRO A 279 7.93 -7.14 17.14
CA PRO A 279 8.74 -6.35 16.21
C PRO A 279 7.88 -5.48 15.31
N VAL A 280 8.36 -4.26 15.03
CA VAL A 280 7.68 -3.31 14.14
C VAL A 280 8.49 -3.11 12.87
N THR A 281 7.99 -3.60 11.73
CA THR A 281 8.56 -3.31 10.42
C THR A 281 7.98 -2.01 9.89
N VAL A 282 8.77 -0.93 9.91
CA VAL A 282 8.32 0.37 9.42
C VAL A 282 8.23 0.33 7.89
N THR A 283 7.07 0.68 7.35
CA THR A 283 6.80 0.77 5.91
C THR A 283 6.11 2.09 5.60
N PRO A 284 6.04 2.54 4.33
CA PRO A 284 5.24 3.71 3.96
C PRO A 284 3.79 3.64 4.44
N HIS A 285 3.19 2.45 4.46
CA HIS A 285 1.84 2.27 5.00
C HIS A 285 1.77 2.50 6.52
N ILE A 286 2.76 2.04 7.26
CA ILE A 286 2.85 2.30 8.71
C ILE A 286 2.98 3.80 8.97
N LEU A 287 3.82 4.54 8.23
CA LEU A 287 3.93 5.99 8.37
C LEU A 287 2.60 6.70 8.10
N ARG A 288 1.87 6.28 7.05
CA ARG A 288 0.54 6.80 6.77
C ARG A 288 -0.48 6.43 7.86
N HIS A 289 -0.41 5.23 8.45
CA HIS A 289 -1.24 4.86 9.60
C HIS A 289 -0.92 5.73 10.82
N THR A 290 0.36 6.02 11.04
CA THR A 290 0.82 6.94 12.09
C THR A 290 0.26 8.34 11.88
N TYR A 291 0.28 8.86 10.65
CA TYR A 291 -0.35 10.14 10.30
C TYR A 291 -1.82 10.20 10.69
N LEU A 292 -2.61 9.20 10.30
CA LEU A 292 -4.02 9.11 10.63
C LEU A 292 -4.28 8.97 12.13
N TYR A 293 -3.40 8.23 12.82
CA TYR A 293 -3.43 8.12 14.27
C TYR A 293 -3.15 9.46 14.96
N MET A 294 -2.13 10.20 14.50
CA MET A 294 -1.82 11.53 15.03
C MET A 294 -2.97 12.51 14.82
N LEU A 295 -3.57 12.56 13.64
CA LEU A 295 -4.75 13.38 13.35
C LEU A 295 -5.94 13.03 14.30
N ARG A 296 -6.16 11.74 14.52
CA ARG A 296 -7.18 11.29 15.46
C ARG A 296 -6.89 11.73 16.89
N LYS A 297 -5.65 11.55 17.35
CA LYS A 297 -5.20 11.96 18.69
C LYS A 297 -5.33 13.47 18.89
N ALA A 298 -5.15 14.25 17.82
CA ALA A 298 -5.36 15.69 17.80
C ALA A 298 -6.85 16.11 17.74
N GLY A 299 -7.79 15.15 17.75
CA GLY A 299 -9.23 15.45 17.75
C GLY A 299 -9.81 15.81 16.38
N VAL A 300 -9.04 15.60 15.27
CA VAL A 300 -9.53 15.89 13.91
C VAL A 300 -10.67 14.94 13.54
N SER A 301 -11.78 15.50 13.02
CA SER A 301 -12.97 14.71 12.68
C SER A 301 -12.69 13.62 11.64
N PRO A 302 -13.44 12.51 11.63
CA PRO A 302 -13.26 11.43 10.64
C PRO A 302 -13.38 11.92 9.19
N GLU A 303 -14.25 12.88 8.91
CA GLU A 303 -14.48 13.45 7.59
C GLU A 303 -13.23 14.18 7.09
N VAL A 304 -12.67 15.06 7.91
CA VAL A 304 -11.44 15.81 7.59
C VAL A 304 -10.26 14.84 7.44
N ARG A 305 -10.16 13.83 8.32
CA ARG A 305 -9.11 12.79 8.18
C ARG A 305 -9.26 11.99 6.89
N ALA A 306 -10.50 11.69 6.48
CA ALA A 306 -10.78 10.98 5.23
C ALA A 306 -10.36 11.81 4.02
N GLU A 307 -10.67 13.09 4.01
CA GLU A 307 -10.29 14.03 2.96
C GLU A 307 -8.77 14.18 2.87
N MET A 308 -8.10 14.51 3.98
CA MET A 308 -6.63 14.67 4.03
C MET A 308 -5.90 13.39 3.62
N ALA A 309 -6.42 12.23 3.96
CA ALA A 309 -5.83 10.95 3.55
C ALA A 309 -6.25 10.49 2.15
N GLY A 310 -7.31 11.04 1.54
CA GLY A 310 -7.89 10.53 0.30
C GLY A 310 -8.43 9.10 0.49
N HIS A 311 -9.11 8.85 1.60
CA HIS A 311 -9.83 7.62 1.91
C HIS A 311 -11.35 7.81 1.72
N SER A 312 -12.10 6.70 1.62
CA SER A 312 -13.53 6.74 1.96
C SER A 312 -13.69 6.89 3.48
N LEU A 313 -14.80 7.48 3.90
CA LEU A 313 -15.15 7.60 5.32
C LEU A 313 -15.16 6.20 5.99
N GLU A 314 -15.72 5.18 5.33
CA GLU A 314 -15.70 3.79 5.78
C GLU A 314 -14.29 3.28 6.06
N THR A 315 -13.34 3.59 5.18
CA THR A 315 -11.93 3.22 5.37
C THR A 315 -11.33 3.96 6.56
N THR A 316 -11.68 5.24 6.75
CA THR A 316 -11.18 6.05 7.87
C THR A 316 -11.74 5.57 9.21
N MET A 317 -12.98 5.13 9.25
CA MET A 317 -13.60 4.55 10.46
C MET A 317 -12.93 3.25 10.93
N LYS A 318 -12.24 2.51 10.04
CA LYS A 318 -11.44 1.33 10.40
C LYS A 318 -10.21 1.66 11.27
N TYR A 319 -9.84 2.92 11.38
CA TYR A 319 -8.77 3.40 12.28
C TYR A 319 -9.24 3.59 13.72
N GLY A 320 -10.22 2.83 14.13
CA GLY A 320 -10.66 2.60 15.51
C GLY A 320 -11.94 3.33 15.89
N SER A 321 -12.76 2.65 16.68
CA SER A 321 -13.85 3.28 17.43
C SER A 321 -13.28 4.27 18.45
N PRO A 322 -14.02 5.34 18.81
CA PRO A 322 -13.60 6.29 19.83
C PRO A 322 -13.27 5.58 21.14
N LYS A 323 -12.09 5.82 21.69
CA LYS A 323 -11.70 5.32 23.01
C LYS A 323 -12.53 6.01 24.09
N LEU A 324 -12.61 5.39 25.27
CA LEU A 324 -13.35 5.96 26.39
C LEU A 324 -12.89 7.38 26.74
N GLU A 325 -11.56 7.61 26.69
CA GLU A 325 -10.95 8.93 26.91
C GLU A 325 -11.42 9.99 25.90
N GLU A 326 -11.60 9.62 24.63
CA GLU A 326 -12.11 10.53 23.60
C GLU A 326 -13.61 10.84 23.82
N LYS A 327 -14.37 9.85 24.29
CA LYS A 327 -15.77 10.03 24.65
C LYS A 327 -15.92 10.94 25.90
N GLN A 328 -15.01 10.78 26.85
CA GLN A 328 -15.01 11.61 28.07
C GLN A 328 -14.69 13.06 27.72
N ARG A 329 -13.63 13.31 26.90
CA ARG A 329 -13.32 14.67 26.41
C ARG A 329 -14.48 15.32 25.66
N ALA A 330 -15.22 14.53 24.87
CA ALA A 330 -16.41 15.05 24.20
C ALA A 330 -17.53 15.42 25.16
N ALA A 331 -17.69 14.68 26.26
CA ALA A 331 -18.62 15.00 27.33
C ALA A 331 -18.18 16.27 28.08
N ASP A 332 -16.90 16.38 28.44
CA ASP A 332 -16.33 17.55 29.14
C ASP A 332 -16.52 18.83 28.29
N LEU A 333 -16.35 18.76 26.96
CA LEU A 333 -16.63 19.89 26.06
C LEU A 333 -18.10 20.31 26.02
N LEU A 334 -19.04 19.39 26.24
CA LEU A 334 -20.46 19.72 26.36
C LEU A 334 -20.75 20.43 27.67
N ASP A 335 -20.14 20.00 28.77
CA ASP A 335 -20.27 20.65 30.06
C ASP A 335 -19.73 22.08 30.02
N ASP A 336 -18.57 22.31 29.39
CA ASP A 336 -18.00 23.64 29.19
C ASP A 336 -18.91 24.54 28.33
N ALA A 337 -19.52 23.98 27.28
CA ALA A 337 -20.43 24.71 26.38
C ALA A 337 -21.78 25.05 27.00
N MET A 338 -22.20 24.33 28.04
CA MET A 338 -23.45 24.55 28.75
C MET A 338 -23.30 25.52 29.97
N THR A 339 -22.06 25.91 30.29
CA THR A 339 -21.75 26.79 31.45
C THR A 339 -21.69 28.26 31.03
N ILE A 340 -22.06 28.62 29.79
CA ILE A 340 -22.25 29.97 29.25
C ILE A 340 -23.75 30.29 29.29
#